data_8aadd7ed75fb5192688602472ce2c65c
#
_entry.id   8aadd7ed75fb5192688602472ce2c65c
#
_cell.length_a   1.000
_cell.length_b   1.000
_cell.length_c   1.000
_cell.angle_alpha   90.00
_cell.angle_beta   90.00
_cell.angle_gamma   90.00
#
_symmetry.space_group_name_H-M   'P 1'
#
loop_
_entity.id
_entity.type
_entity.pdbx_description
1 polymer ?
#
loop_
_entity_poly.entity_id
_entity_poly.type
_entity_poly.pdbx_seq_one_letter_code
_entity_poly.pdbx_strand_id
1 'polypeptide(L)'
;MAELRSFIFLDQLQPQTMCYLGTWVRGRLPRSGVAAQVIEIAPGLDIEPLTDVALKDADVQAGILVVERQFGYLELHGTTDAVRSAGGAVLSALGVSAASATRPQVLASRIITGVDAQHAFLVNRNKLGSMVLPGESLFVFELQPASYAILAANEAEKQARIKIVDYRMIGATGRVYLSGLEDDVRQAAETVTSLLGEPQ
;
A
#
# COMPACT_ATOMS: atom_id res chain seq x y z
N MET A 1 5.71 -23.59 7.20
CA MET A 1 4.49 -22.98 6.63
C MET A 1 4.74 -21.49 6.64
N ALA A 2 4.49 -20.79 5.53
CA ALA A 2 4.75 -19.35 5.49
C ALA A 2 3.82 -18.60 6.46
N GLU A 3 4.34 -17.54 7.04
CA GLU A 3 3.59 -16.59 7.88
C GLU A 3 2.89 -15.57 6.98
N LEU A 4 1.58 -15.36 7.20
CA LEU A 4 0.83 -14.31 6.53
C LEU A 4 1.11 -12.98 7.24
N ARG A 5 1.87 -12.09 6.60
CA ARG A 5 2.21 -10.78 7.16
C ARG A 5 1.16 -9.72 6.90
N SER A 6 0.57 -9.73 5.70
CA SER A 6 -0.58 -8.89 5.40
C SER A 6 -1.52 -9.53 4.39
N PHE A 7 -2.79 -9.16 4.49
CA PHE A 7 -3.84 -9.55 3.56
C PHE A 7 -4.78 -8.36 3.38
N ILE A 8 -4.48 -7.51 2.41
CA ILE A 8 -5.09 -6.20 2.25
C ILE A 8 -6.00 -6.22 1.03
N PHE A 9 -7.28 -6.03 1.26
CA PHE A 9 -8.27 -5.85 0.20
C PHE A 9 -8.58 -4.37 0.02
N LEU A 10 -8.41 -3.88 -1.21
CA LEU A 10 -8.80 -2.54 -1.65
C LEU A 10 -10.02 -2.70 -2.55
N ASP A 11 -11.15 -2.16 -2.13
CA ASP A 11 -12.41 -2.23 -2.88
C ASP A 11 -12.34 -1.42 -4.18
N GLN A 12 -11.62 -0.31 -4.15
CA GLN A 12 -11.38 0.58 -5.28
C GLN A 12 -9.99 1.19 -5.20
N LEU A 13 -9.15 0.91 -6.18
CA LEU A 13 -7.89 1.62 -6.36
C LEU A 13 -8.16 3.07 -6.78
N GLN A 14 -7.74 4.00 -5.94
CA GLN A 14 -7.86 5.43 -6.22
C GLN A 14 -6.86 5.86 -7.30
N PRO A 15 -7.14 6.93 -8.07
CA PRO A 15 -6.34 7.33 -9.22
C PRO A 15 -4.85 7.54 -8.94
N GLN A 16 -4.48 8.30 -7.90
CA GLN A 16 -3.09 8.57 -7.57
C GLN A 16 -2.41 7.32 -7.00
N THR A 17 -3.11 6.56 -6.13
CA THR A 17 -2.63 5.29 -5.59
C THR A 17 -2.31 4.31 -6.71
N MET A 18 -3.20 4.18 -7.70
CA MET A 18 -3.01 3.34 -8.87
C MET A 18 -1.84 3.84 -9.73
N CYS A 19 -1.75 5.14 -10.02
CA CYS A 19 -0.65 5.70 -10.81
C CYS A 19 0.70 5.44 -10.15
N TYR A 20 0.79 5.60 -8.82
CA TYR A 20 2.02 5.31 -8.09
C TYR A 20 2.33 3.82 -8.06
N LEU A 21 1.31 2.96 -7.83
CA LEU A 21 1.44 1.51 -7.90
C LEU A 21 2.05 1.08 -9.24
N GLY A 22 1.63 1.72 -10.34
CA GLY A 22 2.14 1.49 -11.68
C GLY A 22 3.67 1.65 -11.83
N THR A 23 4.33 2.39 -10.94
CA THR A 23 5.80 2.51 -10.94
C THR A 23 6.50 1.22 -10.48
N TRP A 24 5.82 0.37 -9.73
CA TRP A 24 6.30 -0.91 -9.21
C TRP A 24 5.85 -2.12 -10.03
N VAL A 25 4.75 -1.98 -10.79
CA VAL A 25 4.17 -3.04 -11.60
C VAL A 25 5.16 -3.51 -12.67
N ARG A 26 5.31 -4.85 -12.77
CA ARG A 26 6.06 -5.53 -13.84
C ARG A 26 5.19 -6.49 -14.63
N GLY A 27 3.97 -6.75 -14.14
CA GLY A 27 2.93 -7.54 -14.80
C GLY A 27 1.89 -6.67 -15.49
N ARG A 28 0.61 -6.95 -15.25
CA ARG A 28 -0.51 -6.19 -15.81
C ARG A 28 -0.74 -4.90 -15.01
N LEU A 29 -0.93 -3.81 -15.73
CA LEU A 29 -1.21 -2.51 -15.11
C LEU A 29 -2.69 -2.43 -14.68
N PRO A 30 -2.99 -2.16 -13.40
CA PRO A 30 -4.37 -1.97 -12.96
C PRO A 30 -4.97 -0.70 -13.55
N ARG A 31 -6.30 -0.59 -13.46
CA ARG A 31 -7.04 0.65 -13.74
C ARG A 31 -7.56 1.24 -12.44
N SER A 32 -7.78 2.54 -12.43
CA SER A 32 -8.49 3.19 -11.33
C SER A 32 -9.91 2.62 -11.20
N GLY A 33 -10.38 2.44 -9.97
CA GLY A 33 -11.71 1.95 -9.65
C GLY A 33 -11.86 0.43 -9.63
N VAL A 34 -10.85 -0.35 -10.02
CA VAL A 34 -10.87 -1.82 -9.84
C VAL A 34 -10.54 -2.20 -8.40
N ALA A 35 -10.97 -3.39 -7.98
CA ALA A 35 -10.54 -3.97 -6.71
C ALA A 35 -9.11 -4.53 -6.83
N ALA A 36 -8.39 -4.52 -5.71
CA ALA A 36 -7.08 -5.14 -5.62
C ALA A 36 -6.90 -5.90 -4.29
N GLN A 37 -6.05 -6.92 -4.33
CA GLN A 37 -5.59 -7.67 -3.17
C GLN A 37 -4.07 -7.57 -3.10
N VAL A 38 -3.55 -7.14 -1.96
CA VAL A 38 -2.11 -7.14 -1.67
C VAL A 38 -1.84 -8.14 -0.57
N ILE A 39 -0.88 -9.03 -0.82
CA ILE A 39 -0.50 -10.11 0.09
C ILE A 39 1.00 -10.01 0.35
N GLU A 40 1.40 -10.04 1.62
CA GLU A 40 2.79 -10.11 2.06
C GLU A 40 2.97 -11.35 2.95
N ILE A 41 3.99 -12.16 2.65
CA ILE A 41 4.30 -13.38 3.41
C ILE A 41 5.79 -13.48 3.74
N ALA A 42 6.12 -14.34 4.71
CA ALA A 42 7.48 -14.76 5.02
C ALA A 42 7.52 -16.30 5.32
N PRO A 43 8.49 -17.07 4.80
CA PRO A 43 9.54 -16.66 3.86
C PRO A 43 9.00 -16.29 2.49
N GLY A 44 9.69 -15.34 1.82
CA GLY A 44 9.18 -14.69 0.61
C GLY A 44 9.00 -15.60 -0.60
N LEU A 45 9.82 -16.65 -0.74
CA LEU A 45 9.78 -17.54 -1.91
C LEU A 45 8.45 -18.30 -2.03
N ASP A 46 7.76 -18.54 -0.93
CA ASP A 46 6.48 -19.24 -0.92
C ASP A 46 5.36 -18.44 -1.65
N ILE A 47 5.60 -17.16 -1.98
CA ILE A 47 4.66 -16.35 -2.78
C ILE A 47 4.52 -16.86 -4.22
N GLU A 48 5.55 -17.49 -4.78
CA GLU A 48 5.56 -17.98 -6.15
C GLU A 48 4.48 -19.04 -6.41
N PRO A 49 4.44 -20.17 -5.67
CA PRO A 49 3.37 -21.17 -5.85
C PRO A 49 1.99 -20.61 -5.49
N LEU A 50 1.88 -19.69 -4.53
CA LEU A 50 0.62 -19.06 -4.15
C LEU A 50 0.08 -18.15 -5.26
N THR A 51 0.96 -17.51 -6.01
CA THR A 51 0.57 -16.73 -7.19
C THR A 51 -0.08 -17.63 -8.25
N ASP A 52 0.49 -18.80 -8.53
CA ASP A 52 -0.06 -19.76 -9.48
C ASP A 52 -1.45 -20.28 -9.03
N VAL A 53 -1.60 -20.54 -7.72
CA VAL A 53 -2.90 -20.91 -7.13
C VAL A 53 -3.94 -19.81 -7.38
N ALA A 54 -3.61 -18.56 -7.07
CA ALA A 54 -4.53 -17.43 -7.24
C ALA A 54 -4.98 -17.23 -8.69
N LEU A 55 -4.03 -17.29 -9.64
CA LEU A 55 -4.27 -17.08 -11.06
C LEU A 55 -5.06 -18.23 -11.72
N LYS A 56 -5.04 -19.44 -11.13
CA LYS A 56 -5.83 -20.58 -11.58
C LYS A 56 -7.23 -20.60 -11.02
N ASP A 57 -7.46 -19.95 -9.87
CA ASP A 57 -8.75 -19.94 -9.19
C ASP A 57 -9.75 -18.96 -9.82
N ALA A 58 -9.29 -17.78 -10.23
CA ALA A 58 -10.18 -16.72 -10.71
C ALA A 58 -9.54 -15.87 -11.82
N ASP A 59 -10.40 -15.21 -12.62
CA ASP A 59 -9.97 -14.27 -13.67
C ASP A 59 -9.49 -12.94 -13.06
N VAL A 60 -8.29 -12.97 -12.51
CA VAL A 60 -7.58 -11.82 -11.97
C VAL A 60 -6.30 -11.55 -12.76
N GLN A 61 -5.80 -10.33 -12.66
CA GLN A 61 -4.52 -9.94 -13.23
C GLN A 61 -3.51 -9.71 -12.10
N ALA A 62 -2.28 -10.16 -12.31
CA ALA A 62 -1.18 -9.88 -11.39
C ALA A 62 -0.33 -8.71 -11.89
N GLY A 63 -0.15 -7.69 -11.06
CA GLY A 63 0.68 -6.53 -11.35
C GLY A 63 2.07 -6.63 -10.71
N ILE A 64 2.13 -7.10 -9.47
CA ILE A 64 3.37 -7.25 -8.71
C ILE A 64 3.51 -8.68 -8.21
N LEU A 65 4.67 -9.26 -8.51
CA LEU A 65 5.19 -10.47 -7.88
C LEU A 65 6.66 -10.22 -7.59
N VAL A 66 7.02 -10.07 -6.32
CA VAL A 66 8.37 -9.71 -5.89
C VAL A 66 8.75 -10.48 -4.63
N VAL A 67 9.97 -11.01 -4.61
CA VAL A 67 10.62 -11.46 -3.39
C VAL A 67 11.71 -10.45 -3.04
N GLU A 68 11.52 -9.73 -1.95
CA GLU A 68 12.48 -8.74 -1.44
C GLU A 68 13.04 -9.21 -0.09
N ARG A 69 14.30 -9.65 -0.12
CA ARG A 69 14.98 -10.25 1.04
C ARG A 69 14.20 -11.46 1.57
N GLN A 70 13.56 -11.33 2.73
CA GLN A 70 12.81 -12.40 3.39
C GLN A 70 11.29 -12.36 3.12
N PHE A 71 10.80 -11.34 2.43
CA PHE A 71 9.36 -11.13 2.21
C PHE A 71 8.97 -11.34 0.76
N GLY A 72 7.81 -11.97 0.56
CA GLY A 72 7.17 -12.12 -0.74
C GLY A 72 5.94 -11.22 -0.83
N TYR A 73 5.77 -10.56 -1.97
CA TYR A 73 4.69 -9.62 -2.25
C TYR A 73 3.97 -10.05 -3.52
N LEU A 74 2.65 -10.10 -3.44
CA LEU A 74 1.75 -10.31 -4.57
C LEU A 74 0.70 -9.21 -4.58
N GLU A 75 0.51 -8.57 -5.73
CA GLU A 75 -0.64 -7.71 -5.99
C GLU A 75 -1.46 -8.31 -7.13
N LEU A 76 -2.75 -8.49 -6.86
CA LEU A 76 -3.76 -8.95 -7.80
C LEU A 76 -4.84 -7.88 -7.95
N HIS A 77 -5.36 -7.70 -9.16
CA HIS A 77 -6.47 -6.78 -9.40
C HIS A 77 -7.47 -7.34 -10.40
N GLY A 78 -8.71 -6.84 -10.31
CA GLY A 78 -9.81 -7.29 -11.15
C GLY A 78 -11.17 -6.86 -10.61
N THR A 79 -12.21 -7.64 -10.90
CA THR A 79 -13.51 -7.45 -10.26
C THR A 79 -13.44 -7.83 -8.79
N THR A 80 -14.29 -7.23 -7.97
CA THR A 80 -14.37 -7.50 -6.53
C THR A 80 -14.48 -9.00 -6.23
N ASP A 81 -15.36 -9.71 -6.95
CA ASP A 81 -15.60 -11.12 -6.69
C ASP A 81 -14.41 -11.99 -7.09
N ALA A 82 -13.81 -11.72 -8.26
CA ALA A 82 -12.61 -12.44 -8.71
C ALA A 82 -11.43 -12.25 -7.76
N VAL A 83 -11.19 -11.01 -7.33
CA VAL A 83 -10.10 -10.69 -6.38
C VAL A 83 -10.31 -11.36 -5.03
N ARG A 84 -11.56 -11.40 -4.52
CA ARG A 84 -11.89 -12.10 -3.27
C ARG A 84 -11.74 -13.62 -3.39
N SER A 85 -12.15 -14.21 -4.53
CA SER A 85 -11.97 -15.64 -4.81
C SER A 85 -10.49 -16.01 -4.81
N ALA A 86 -9.69 -15.31 -5.63
CA ALA A 86 -8.24 -15.54 -5.72
C ALA A 86 -7.54 -15.38 -4.35
N GLY A 87 -7.89 -14.35 -3.58
CA GLY A 87 -7.38 -14.15 -2.23
C GLY A 87 -7.78 -15.30 -1.29
N GLY A 88 -9.02 -15.78 -1.37
CA GLY A 88 -9.51 -16.92 -0.61
C GLY A 88 -8.76 -18.21 -0.94
N ALA A 89 -8.45 -18.45 -2.21
CA ALA A 89 -7.64 -19.59 -2.65
C ALA A 89 -6.22 -19.54 -2.05
N VAL A 90 -5.59 -18.35 -2.00
CA VAL A 90 -4.28 -18.18 -1.34
C VAL A 90 -4.35 -18.50 0.14
N LEU A 91 -5.36 -17.98 0.87
CA LEU A 91 -5.54 -18.29 2.30
C LEU A 91 -5.74 -19.78 2.54
N SER A 92 -6.54 -20.43 1.70
CA SER A 92 -6.79 -21.88 1.76
C SER A 92 -5.51 -22.68 1.54
N ALA A 93 -4.70 -22.30 0.55
CA ALA A 93 -3.41 -22.95 0.26
C ALA A 93 -2.38 -22.75 1.40
N LEU A 94 -2.43 -21.60 2.09
CA LEU A 94 -1.62 -21.35 3.29
C LEU A 94 -2.17 -22.06 4.53
N GLY A 95 -3.42 -22.52 4.52
CA GLY A 95 -4.09 -23.11 5.68
C GLY A 95 -4.35 -22.10 6.81
N VAL A 96 -4.56 -20.83 6.49
CA VAL A 96 -4.79 -19.73 7.46
C VAL A 96 -6.04 -18.93 7.11
N SER A 97 -6.45 -18.08 8.03
CA SER A 97 -7.51 -17.08 7.79
C SER A 97 -6.91 -15.67 7.60
N ALA A 98 -7.68 -14.75 7.03
CA ALA A 98 -7.27 -13.35 6.92
C ALA A 98 -6.95 -12.71 8.29
N ALA A 99 -7.62 -13.17 9.35
CA ALA A 99 -7.37 -12.70 10.72
C ALA A 99 -6.00 -13.12 11.30
N SER A 100 -5.31 -14.07 10.62
CA SER A 100 -3.95 -14.48 10.98
C SER A 100 -2.89 -13.49 10.53
N ALA A 101 -3.25 -12.51 9.68
CA ALA A 101 -2.32 -11.49 9.24
C ALA A 101 -1.79 -10.66 10.42
N THR A 102 -0.51 -10.31 10.34
CA THR A 102 0.11 -9.42 11.34
C THR A 102 -0.60 -8.07 11.34
N ARG A 103 -1.02 -7.61 12.51
CA ARG A 103 -1.64 -6.29 12.64
C ARG A 103 -0.63 -5.19 12.30
N PRO A 104 -1.06 -4.12 11.61
CA PRO A 104 -0.18 -3.01 11.34
C PRO A 104 0.30 -2.37 12.65
N GLN A 105 1.57 -2.00 12.66
CA GLN A 105 2.20 -1.24 13.74
C GLN A 105 2.73 0.06 13.18
N VAL A 106 2.25 1.18 13.68
CA VAL A 106 2.73 2.51 13.31
C VAL A 106 4.01 2.79 14.08
N LEU A 107 5.09 3.06 13.37
CA LEU A 107 6.41 3.34 13.93
C LEU A 107 6.65 4.83 14.10
N ALA A 108 6.16 5.64 13.17
CA ALA A 108 6.28 7.09 13.22
C ALA A 108 5.15 7.75 12.41
N SER A 109 4.66 8.88 12.90
CA SER A 109 3.68 9.73 12.24
C SER A 109 4.01 11.20 12.53
N ARG A 110 4.16 12.04 11.49
CA ARG A 110 4.50 13.45 11.63
C ARG A 110 3.81 14.28 10.57
N ILE A 111 3.26 15.41 10.98
CA ILE A 111 2.81 16.48 10.09
C ILE A 111 3.83 17.62 10.17
N ILE A 112 4.30 18.07 9.02
CA ILE A 112 5.21 19.19 8.85
C ILE A 112 4.44 20.27 8.12
N THR A 113 4.11 21.36 8.79
CA THR A 113 3.35 22.48 8.22
C THR A 113 4.28 23.51 7.60
N GLY A 114 3.86 24.14 6.50
CA GLY A 114 4.62 25.18 5.85
C GLY A 114 6.02 24.73 5.42
N VAL A 115 6.10 23.62 4.67
CA VAL A 115 7.37 23.00 4.27
C VAL A 115 8.30 24.01 3.61
N ASP A 116 9.54 24.12 4.13
CA ASP A 116 10.59 24.97 3.56
C ASP A 116 10.94 24.57 2.12
N ALA A 117 11.34 25.56 1.31
CA ALA A 117 11.63 25.36 -0.11
C ALA A 117 12.76 24.35 -0.36
N GLN A 118 13.82 24.37 0.49
CA GLN A 118 14.91 23.41 0.35
C GLN A 118 14.49 22.01 0.81
N HIS A 119 13.64 21.91 1.83
CA HIS A 119 13.09 20.62 2.26
C HIS A 119 12.19 20.02 1.16
N ALA A 120 11.28 20.82 0.59
CA ALA A 120 10.46 20.39 -0.53
C ALA A 120 11.33 19.89 -1.71
N PHE A 121 12.38 20.62 -2.06
CA PHE A 121 13.34 20.22 -3.09
C PHE A 121 14.00 18.87 -2.77
N LEU A 122 14.47 18.65 -1.53
CA LEU A 122 15.11 17.39 -1.14
C LEU A 122 14.14 16.21 -1.18
N VAL A 123 12.89 16.41 -0.74
CA VAL A 123 11.84 15.39 -0.83
C VAL A 123 11.59 15.03 -2.29
N ASN A 124 11.36 16.03 -3.15
CA ASN A 124 11.01 15.84 -4.55
C ASN A 124 12.11 15.14 -5.36
N ARG A 125 13.39 15.32 -5.01
CA ARG A 125 14.51 14.63 -5.70
C ARG A 125 14.44 13.10 -5.62
N ASN A 126 13.85 12.57 -4.56
CA ASN A 126 13.90 11.14 -4.24
C ASN A 126 12.52 10.46 -4.34
N LYS A 127 11.50 11.19 -4.80
CA LYS A 127 10.12 10.70 -4.86
C LYS A 127 9.64 10.61 -6.31
N LEU A 128 8.74 9.68 -6.57
CA LEU A 128 8.28 9.34 -7.92
C LEU A 128 6.83 9.79 -8.19
N GLY A 129 6.10 10.17 -7.16
CA GLY A 129 4.72 10.63 -7.27
C GLY A 129 4.61 12.14 -7.50
N SER A 130 3.63 12.75 -6.88
CA SER A 130 3.40 14.20 -6.95
C SER A 130 4.48 14.99 -6.22
N MET A 131 4.63 16.27 -6.59
CA MET A 131 5.59 17.16 -5.94
C MET A 131 5.00 17.84 -4.72
N VAL A 132 5.82 18.00 -3.67
CA VAL A 132 5.56 18.92 -2.56
C VAL A 132 5.93 20.32 -3.02
N LEU A 133 5.04 21.29 -2.82
CA LEU A 133 5.33 22.69 -3.09
C LEU A 133 5.77 23.39 -1.79
N PRO A 134 6.69 24.36 -1.87
CA PRO A 134 7.05 25.18 -0.71
C PRO A 134 5.80 25.83 -0.08
N GLY A 135 5.70 25.77 1.23
CA GLY A 135 4.55 26.30 1.98
C GLY A 135 3.37 25.35 2.15
N GLU A 136 3.32 24.22 1.43
CA GLU A 136 2.36 23.15 1.70
C GLU A 136 2.67 22.44 3.02
N SER A 137 1.73 21.64 3.48
CA SER A 137 1.94 20.70 4.56
C SER A 137 2.29 19.32 4.01
N LEU A 138 3.12 18.59 4.75
CA LEU A 138 3.60 17.25 4.43
C LEU A 138 3.31 16.31 5.60
N PHE A 139 2.57 15.23 5.33
CA PHE A 139 2.37 14.12 6.25
C PHE A 139 3.33 12.99 5.89
N VAL A 140 4.15 12.58 6.85
CA VAL A 140 5.05 11.43 6.73
C VAL A 140 4.69 10.37 7.77
N PHE A 141 4.65 9.12 7.33
CA PHE A 141 4.11 8.03 8.11
C PHE A 141 4.93 6.76 7.82
N GLU A 142 5.36 6.05 8.86
CA GLU A 142 6.13 4.82 8.77
C GLU A 142 5.46 3.71 9.57
N LEU A 143 5.42 2.51 8.99
CA LEU A 143 4.70 1.36 9.56
C LEU A 143 5.31 0.02 9.16
N GLN A 144 4.87 -1.04 9.83
CA GLN A 144 5.12 -2.43 9.46
C GLN A 144 3.87 -3.28 9.68
N PRO A 145 3.63 -4.35 8.88
CA PRO A 145 4.29 -4.72 7.61
C PRO A 145 4.24 -3.61 6.55
N ALA A 146 5.22 -3.63 5.62
CA ALA A 146 5.38 -2.54 4.64
C ALA A 146 4.18 -2.36 3.71
N SER A 147 3.54 -3.43 3.33
CA SER A 147 2.40 -3.45 2.40
C SER A 147 1.19 -2.63 2.87
N TYR A 148 1.02 -2.39 4.17
CA TYR A 148 -0.06 -1.51 4.66
C TYR A 148 0.10 -0.04 4.20
N ALA A 149 1.25 0.34 3.64
CA ALA A 149 1.45 1.68 3.08
C ALA A 149 0.50 1.98 1.92
N ILE A 150 0.18 0.98 1.07
CA ILE A 150 -0.78 1.20 -0.03
C ILE A 150 -2.20 1.39 0.51
N LEU A 151 -2.59 0.69 1.58
CA LEU A 151 -3.89 0.88 2.22
C LEU A 151 -4.01 2.29 2.79
N ALA A 152 -2.97 2.75 3.52
CA ALA A 152 -2.93 4.10 4.05
C ALA A 152 -3.07 5.16 2.96
N ALA A 153 -2.31 5.03 1.86
CA ALA A 153 -2.36 5.96 0.74
C ALA A 153 -3.74 5.97 0.06
N ASN A 154 -4.32 4.80 -0.20
CA ASN A 154 -5.61 4.66 -0.87
C ASN A 154 -6.76 5.25 -0.04
N GLU A 155 -6.80 4.97 1.25
CA GLU A 155 -7.86 5.47 2.12
C GLU A 155 -7.70 6.98 2.41
N ALA A 156 -6.48 7.48 2.53
CA ALA A 156 -6.23 8.91 2.61
C ALA A 156 -6.72 9.66 1.35
N GLU A 157 -6.44 9.12 0.17
CA GLU A 157 -6.88 9.70 -1.10
C GLU A 157 -8.42 9.73 -1.24
N LYS A 158 -9.13 8.75 -0.68
CA LYS A 158 -10.62 8.74 -0.66
C LYS A 158 -11.21 9.85 0.18
N GLN A 159 -10.54 10.25 1.26
CA GLN A 159 -11.11 11.11 2.30
C GLN A 159 -10.63 12.56 2.24
N ALA A 160 -9.51 12.86 1.59
CA ALA A 160 -8.91 14.18 1.58
C ALA A 160 -8.33 14.57 0.22
N ARG A 161 -8.27 15.87 -0.05
CA ARG A 161 -7.67 16.43 -1.30
C ARG A 161 -6.16 16.53 -1.16
N ILE A 162 -5.50 15.39 -1.03
CA ILE A 162 -4.05 15.30 -0.91
C ILE A 162 -3.38 14.91 -2.22
N LYS A 163 -2.09 15.12 -2.27
CA LYS A 163 -1.20 14.58 -3.29
C LYS A 163 -0.40 13.44 -2.69
N ILE A 164 -0.37 12.29 -3.36
CA ILE A 164 0.53 11.20 -3.01
C ILE A 164 1.92 11.54 -3.58
N VAL A 165 2.85 11.85 -2.69
CA VAL A 165 4.23 12.18 -3.04
C VAL A 165 5.06 10.90 -3.19
N ASP A 166 4.86 9.96 -2.29
CA ASP A 166 5.51 8.63 -2.29
C ASP A 166 4.74 7.67 -1.38
N TYR A 167 4.74 6.38 -1.71
CA TYR A 167 4.54 5.33 -0.72
C TYR A 167 5.42 4.12 -1.02
N ARG A 168 6.03 3.57 0.00
CA ARG A 168 6.88 2.39 -0.08
C ARG A 168 6.16 1.23 0.59
N MET A 169 5.71 0.25 -0.20
CA MET A 169 4.94 -0.91 0.26
C MET A 169 5.75 -2.21 0.26
N ILE A 170 7.00 -2.16 -0.17
CA ILE A 170 7.92 -3.30 -0.27
C ILE A 170 9.16 -2.98 0.56
N GLY A 171 9.55 -3.89 1.45
CA GLY A 171 10.72 -3.76 2.33
C GLY A 171 10.42 -4.11 3.79
N ALA A 172 11.34 -3.76 4.67
CA ALA A 172 11.22 -4.02 6.11
C ALA A 172 10.12 -3.16 6.75
N THR A 173 10.01 -1.88 6.32
CA THR A 173 8.98 -0.93 6.76
C THR A 173 8.35 -0.25 5.55
N GLY A 174 7.07 0.04 5.66
CA GLY A 174 6.33 0.87 4.73
C GLY A 174 6.43 2.35 5.11
N ARG A 175 6.37 3.23 4.10
CA ARG A 175 6.37 4.68 4.31
C ARG A 175 5.38 5.33 3.37
N VAL A 176 4.73 6.38 3.85
CA VAL A 176 3.80 7.20 3.06
C VAL A 176 4.18 8.66 3.22
N TYR A 177 4.14 9.40 2.11
CA TYR A 177 4.36 10.83 2.03
C TYR A 177 3.18 11.46 1.29
N LEU A 178 2.38 12.25 1.99
CA LEU A 178 1.22 12.95 1.44
C LEU A 178 1.42 14.45 1.62
N SER A 179 1.04 15.25 0.60
CA SER A 179 1.12 16.71 0.72
C SER A 179 -0.16 17.39 0.23
N GLY A 180 -0.38 18.61 0.71
CA GLY A 180 -1.53 19.42 0.37
C GLY A 180 -1.68 20.62 1.29
N LEU A 181 -2.89 21.18 1.32
CA LEU A 181 -3.26 22.19 2.31
C LEU A 181 -3.29 21.56 3.70
N GLU A 182 -3.05 22.36 4.73
CA GLU A 182 -2.91 21.85 6.11
C GLU A 182 -4.14 21.07 6.57
N ASP A 183 -5.34 21.57 6.32
CA ASP A 183 -6.58 20.91 6.73
C ASP A 183 -6.77 19.56 6.02
N ASP A 184 -6.48 19.49 4.72
CA ASP A 184 -6.56 18.24 3.95
C ASP A 184 -5.53 17.20 4.46
N VAL A 185 -4.33 17.66 4.78
CA VAL A 185 -3.26 16.81 5.32
C VAL A 185 -3.62 16.30 6.72
N ARG A 186 -4.22 17.13 7.57
CA ARG A 186 -4.71 16.70 8.90
C ARG A 186 -5.82 15.67 8.78
N GLN A 187 -6.79 15.89 7.87
CA GLN A 187 -7.84 14.90 7.59
C GLN A 187 -7.28 13.56 7.12
N ALA A 188 -6.30 13.59 6.21
CA ALA A 188 -5.61 12.38 5.76
C ALA A 188 -4.91 11.65 6.92
N ALA A 189 -4.23 12.38 7.80
CA ALA A 189 -3.57 11.82 8.97
C ALA A 189 -4.55 11.19 9.96
N GLU A 190 -5.67 11.85 10.24
CA GLU A 190 -6.75 11.29 11.07
C GLU A 190 -7.32 10.00 10.48
N THR A 191 -7.56 9.98 9.16
CA THR A 191 -8.04 8.78 8.45
C THR A 191 -7.06 7.61 8.62
N VAL A 192 -5.77 7.86 8.38
CA VAL A 192 -4.72 6.83 8.49
C VAL A 192 -4.57 6.34 9.93
N THR A 193 -4.59 7.25 10.89
CA THR A 193 -4.50 6.92 12.32
C THR A 193 -5.69 6.11 12.79
N SER A 194 -6.90 6.49 12.40
CA SER A 194 -8.13 5.73 12.73
C SER A 194 -8.10 4.31 12.16
N LEU A 195 -7.51 4.13 10.97
CA LEU A 195 -7.43 2.84 10.27
C LEU A 195 -6.36 1.91 10.83
N LEU A 196 -5.18 2.45 11.12
CA LEU A 196 -3.97 1.66 11.40
C LEU A 196 -3.44 1.79 12.83
N GLY A 197 -4.00 2.72 13.62
CA GLY A 197 -3.63 2.98 15.00
C GLY A 197 -2.64 4.15 15.16
N GLU A 198 -2.43 4.51 16.42
CA GLU A 198 -1.47 5.55 16.82
C GLU A 198 -0.04 5.01 16.81
N PRO A 199 0.98 5.88 16.67
CA PRO A 199 2.37 5.51 16.87
C PRO A 199 2.61 5.00 18.31
N GLN A 200 3.38 3.93 18.42
CA GLN A 200 3.81 3.37 19.70
C GLN A 200 4.95 4.16 20.31
#